data_7efded54c742aedeb14d0a60a32d95d6
#
_entry.id   7efded54c742aedeb14d0a60a32d95d6
#
_cell.length_a   1.000
_cell.length_b   1.000
_cell.length_c   1.000
_cell.angle_alpha   90.00
_cell.angle_beta   90.00
_cell.angle_gamma   90.00
#
_symmetry.space_group_name_H-M   'P 1'
#
loop_
_entity.id
_entity.type
_entity.pdbx_description
1 polymer ?
#
loop_
_entity_poly.entity_id
_entity_poly.type
_entity_poly.pdbx_seq_one_letter_code
_entity_poly.pdbx_strand_id
1 'polypeptide(L)'
;MPLKYEASYDWAIIGAFLILFLARTVDTTNTHTHDVSTFQGLILALQAYWGEQGCVILQPLDLEVGAGTFHPATFLRSIGPEPWNAAYVQPSRRPTDGRYGENPNRLQHYYQFQVIMKPSPVDFQELYLGSLRSLGFDLLEHDIRFVEDNWESPTLGAWGLGWEVWLNGMEVTQFTYFQQVGGLDCRPVSGEITYGIERLAMYLQRKESIFDLVWARGPQGDVTYGDVYHQNEVEMSAYNFERAPTEFLFQCFNTYEQECRQLIAQDLPLPAYEMVLKASHSFNLLDARRAISVTERQRFILRVRDLAKSVAEAYYARREKLGFPMLANKENKHG
;
A
#
# COMPACT_ATOMS: atom_id res chain seq x y z
N MET A 1 13.24 -44.29 57.95
CA MET A 1 13.64 -45.05 56.76
C MET A 1 13.22 -44.18 55.53
N PRO A 2 14.10 -43.45 54.84
CA PRO A 2 13.72 -42.64 53.69
C PRO A 2 13.96 -43.48 52.41
N LEU A 3 12.93 -43.57 51.58
CA LEU A 3 12.97 -44.17 50.26
C LEU A 3 13.76 -43.24 49.29
N LYS A 4 14.90 -43.72 48.83
CA LYS A 4 15.64 -43.13 47.71
C LYS A 4 14.97 -43.52 46.40
N TYR A 5 14.46 -42.55 45.68
CA TYR A 5 14.11 -42.70 44.25
C TYR A 5 15.36 -42.36 43.44
N GLU A 6 16.02 -43.35 42.87
CA GLU A 6 16.98 -43.17 41.79
C GLU A 6 16.24 -43.15 40.47
N ALA A 7 16.11 -41.99 39.84
CA ALA A 7 15.63 -41.89 38.48
C ALA A 7 16.82 -42.12 37.53
N SER A 8 16.90 -43.31 36.95
CA SER A 8 17.83 -43.58 35.86
C SER A 8 17.30 -42.94 34.55
N TYR A 9 17.91 -41.85 34.17
CA TYR A 9 17.64 -41.27 32.83
C TYR A 9 18.43 -42.04 31.78
N ASP A 10 17.69 -42.59 30.81
CA ASP A 10 18.29 -43.30 29.67
C ASP A 10 18.85 -42.27 28.68
N TRP A 11 20.14 -41.98 28.82
CA TRP A 11 20.88 -41.03 27.98
C TRP A 11 20.89 -41.39 26.49
N ALA A 12 20.58 -42.62 26.13
CA ALA A 12 20.46 -43.09 24.76
C ALA A 12 19.20 -42.51 24.08
N ILE A 13 18.08 -42.38 24.80
CA ILE A 13 16.84 -41.80 24.29
C ILE A 13 16.97 -40.29 24.14
N ILE A 14 17.62 -39.59 25.08
CA ILE A 14 17.88 -38.16 25.02
C ILE A 14 18.85 -37.84 23.87
N GLY A 15 19.88 -38.65 23.67
CA GLY A 15 20.83 -38.51 22.55
C GLY A 15 20.14 -38.71 21.16
N ALA A 16 19.24 -39.69 21.04
CA ALA A 16 18.48 -39.94 19.82
C ALA A 16 17.50 -38.78 19.52
N PHE A 17 16.86 -38.19 20.53
CA PHE A 17 15.99 -37.01 20.34
C PHE A 17 16.80 -35.75 19.94
N LEU A 18 17.98 -35.56 20.53
CA LEU A 18 18.87 -34.43 20.17
C LEU A 18 19.42 -34.57 18.74
N ILE A 19 19.76 -35.81 18.31
CA ILE A 19 20.24 -36.09 16.96
C ILE A 19 19.11 -35.93 15.92
N LEU A 20 17.89 -36.32 16.25
CA LEU A 20 16.70 -36.08 15.40
C LEU A 20 16.31 -34.59 15.33
N PHE A 21 16.59 -33.81 16.36
CA PHE A 21 16.37 -32.34 16.36
C PHE A 21 17.47 -31.62 15.58
N LEU A 22 18.70 -32.10 15.59
CA LEU A 22 19.83 -31.55 14.82
C LEU A 22 19.89 -32.06 13.37
N ALA A 23 19.22 -33.16 13.05
CA ALA A 23 19.12 -33.69 11.68
C ALA A 23 17.94 -33.13 10.87
N ARG A 24 17.18 -32.14 11.37
CA ARG A 24 16.51 -31.21 10.50
C ARG A 24 17.58 -30.33 9.87
N THR A 25 18.24 -30.87 8.84
CA THR A 25 18.99 -30.06 7.90
C THR A 25 18.08 -28.95 7.45
N VAL A 26 18.36 -27.73 7.91
CA VAL A 26 17.84 -26.53 7.28
C VAL A 26 18.30 -26.64 5.83
N ASP A 27 17.34 -26.86 4.94
CA ASP A 27 17.60 -26.85 3.50
C ASP A 27 18.03 -25.43 3.15
N THR A 28 19.35 -25.21 3.12
CA THR A 28 19.99 -23.89 2.90
C THR A 28 19.84 -23.41 1.45
N THR A 29 19.05 -24.11 0.64
CA THR A 29 18.78 -23.72 -0.75
C THR A 29 17.53 -22.85 -0.91
N ASN A 30 16.68 -22.68 0.12
CA ASN A 30 15.53 -21.82 0.07
C ASN A 30 15.77 -20.57 0.95
N THR A 31 16.35 -19.53 0.36
CA THR A 31 16.65 -18.25 1.02
C THR A 31 15.40 -17.43 1.33
N HIS A 32 14.20 -17.90 0.96
CA HIS A 32 12.94 -17.21 1.23
C HIS A 32 12.38 -17.65 2.58
N THR A 33 12.38 -16.75 3.56
CA THR A 33 11.71 -16.95 4.85
C THR A 33 10.18 -17.03 4.72
N HIS A 34 9.63 -16.61 3.58
CA HIS A 34 8.19 -16.53 3.29
C HIS A 34 7.84 -17.32 2.01
N ASP A 35 6.70 -17.99 2.03
CA ASP A 35 6.19 -18.70 0.85
C ASP A 35 5.58 -17.72 -0.16
N VAL A 36 6.42 -17.17 -1.03
CA VAL A 36 6.04 -16.21 -2.08
C VAL A 36 5.07 -16.77 -3.12
N SER A 37 4.84 -18.09 -3.13
CA SER A 37 3.82 -18.71 -3.96
C SER A 37 2.40 -18.59 -3.37
N THR A 38 2.24 -17.84 -2.27
CA THR A 38 0.96 -17.43 -1.69
C THR A 38 0.85 -15.91 -1.65
N PHE A 39 -0.38 -15.39 -1.71
CA PHE A 39 -0.63 -13.96 -1.68
C PHE A 39 -0.11 -13.29 -0.39
N GLN A 40 -0.38 -13.92 0.76
CA GLN A 40 0.14 -13.41 2.04
C GLN A 40 1.66 -13.51 2.13
N GLY A 41 2.27 -14.57 1.62
CA GLY A 41 3.73 -14.74 1.64
C GLY A 41 4.45 -13.71 0.77
N LEU A 42 3.84 -13.34 -0.36
CA LEU A 42 4.32 -12.26 -1.22
C LEU A 42 4.36 -10.92 -0.47
N ILE A 43 3.30 -10.57 0.25
CA ILE A 43 3.25 -9.35 1.08
C ILE A 43 4.34 -9.37 2.15
N LEU A 44 4.47 -10.48 2.87
CA LEU A 44 5.47 -10.62 3.94
C LEU A 44 6.90 -10.52 3.39
N ALA A 45 7.17 -11.08 2.22
CA ALA A 45 8.47 -10.99 1.56
C ALA A 45 8.81 -9.56 1.15
N LEU A 46 7.86 -8.80 0.58
CA LEU A 46 8.05 -7.38 0.27
C LEU A 46 8.28 -6.55 1.53
N GLN A 47 7.55 -6.82 2.62
CA GLN A 47 7.77 -6.13 3.90
C GLN A 47 9.17 -6.40 4.45
N ALA A 48 9.63 -7.65 4.41
CA ALA A 48 10.98 -8.02 4.85
C ALA A 48 12.03 -7.31 4.00
N TYR A 49 11.94 -7.41 2.68
CA TYR A 49 12.88 -6.78 1.75
C TYR A 49 13.01 -5.27 2.00
N TRP A 50 11.89 -4.54 2.00
CA TRP A 50 11.93 -3.09 2.16
C TRP A 50 12.28 -2.66 3.59
N GLY A 51 12.00 -3.50 4.59
CA GLY A 51 12.51 -3.34 5.96
C GLY A 51 14.03 -3.36 6.00
N GLU A 52 14.68 -4.29 5.29
CA GLU A 52 16.13 -4.39 5.14
C GLU A 52 16.74 -3.19 4.39
N GLN A 53 15.98 -2.57 3.47
CA GLN A 53 16.37 -1.32 2.81
C GLN A 53 16.17 -0.08 3.68
N GLY A 54 15.81 -0.23 4.95
CA GLY A 54 15.66 0.86 5.92
C GLY A 54 14.31 1.57 5.87
N CYS A 55 13.31 0.97 5.26
CA CYS A 55 11.94 1.46 5.34
C CYS A 55 11.27 1.10 6.67
N VAL A 56 10.53 2.04 7.24
CA VAL A 56 9.60 1.76 8.34
C VAL A 56 8.43 0.97 7.76
N ILE A 57 8.17 -0.22 8.29
CA ILE A 57 7.03 -1.03 7.86
C ILE A 57 5.80 -0.59 8.65
N LEU A 58 4.87 0.05 7.93
CA LEU A 58 3.62 0.55 8.51
C LEU A 58 2.46 -0.41 8.27
N GLN A 59 1.41 -0.25 9.05
CA GLN A 59 0.14 -0.93 8.84
C GLN A 59 -0.71 -0.17 7.81
N PRO A 60 -1.68 -0.82 7.16
CA PRO A 60 -2.62 -0.14 6.27
C PRO A 60 -3.35 1.01 6.98
N LEU A 61 -3.70 2.04 6.21
CA LEU A 61 -4.62 3.05 6.72
C LEU A 61 -6.02 2.44 6.89
N ASP A 62 -6.66 2.74 8.01
CA ASP A 62 -8.00 2.27 8.40
C ASP A 62 -9.15 3.13 7.83
N LEU A 63 -8.90 3.79 6.70
CA LEU A 63 -9.87 4.56 5.93
C LEU A 63 -9.88 4.12 4.46
N GLU A 64 -11.01 4.32 3.78
CA GLU A 64 -11.12 4.06 2.35
C GLU A 64 -10.32 5.07 1.54
N VAL A 65 -9.37 4.55 0.78
CA VAL A 65 -8.52 5.35 -0.14
C VAL A 65 -8.47 4.72 -1.52
N GLY A 66 -8.34 5.54 -2.55
CA GLY A 66 -8.29 5.09 -3.95
C GLY A 66 -6.92 4.57 -4.39
N ALA A 67 -5.87 4.85 -3.62
CA ALA A 67 -4.51 4.40 -3.86
C ALA A 67 -3.65 4.51 -2.59
N GLY A 68 -2.53 3.79 -2.56
CA GLY A 68 -1.55 3.88 -1.48
C GLY A 68 -0.99 5.29 -1.27
N THR A 69 -0.89 6.08 -2.33
CA THR A 69 -0.45 7.49 -2.28
C THR A 69 -1.29 8.36 -1.35
N PHE A 70 -2.57 8.01 -1.13
CA PHE A 70 -3.46 8.75 -0.21
C PHE A 70 -3.13 8.49 1.27
N HIS A 71 -2.38 7.46 1.59
CA HIS A 71 -1.95 7.23 2.96
C HIS A 71 -1.11 8.44 3.47
N PRO A 72 -1.32 8.92 4.72
CA PRO A 72 -0.55 10.04 5.28
C PRO A 72 0.97 9.84 5.21
N ALA A 73 1.44 8.59 5.29
CA ALA A 73 2.86 8.24 5.18
C ALA A 73 3.47 8.57 3.80
N THR A 74 2.67 8.63 2.75
CA THR A 74 3.09 9.11 1.43
C THR A 74 2.68 10.55 1.23
N PHE A 75 1.39 10.87 1.26
CA PHE A 75 0.91 12.21 0.92
C PHE A 75 1.52 13.30 1.81
N LEU A 76 1.34 13.20 3.13
CA LEU A 76 1.84 14.24 4.04
C LEU A 76 3.36 14.21 4.20
N ARG A 77 3.96 13.02 4.24
CA ARG A 77 5.40 12.88 4.44
C ARG A 77 6.25 13.21 3.22
N SER A 78 5.67 13.28 2.03
CA SER A 78 6.34 13.83 0.84
C SER A 78 6.56 15.34 0.95
N ILE A 79 5.78 16.02 1.79
CA ILE A 79 5.85 17.47 2.01
C ILE A 79 6.97 17.82 2.98
N GLY A 80 7.69 18.94 2.68
CA GLY A 80 8.74 19.47 3.54
C GLY A 80 10.08 18.75 3.45
N PRO A 81 11.10 19.23 4.20
CA PRO A 81 12.49 18.80 4.02
C PRO A 81 12.86 17.53 4.79
N GLU A 82 11.99 17.01 5.64
CA GLU A 82 12.30 15.89 6.53
C GLU A 82 12.51 14.58 5.75
N PRO A 83 13.59 13.83 6.02
CA PRO A 83 13.81 12.51 5.42
C PRO A 83 12.76 11.51 5.91
N TRP A 84 12.35 10.60 5.01
CA TRP A 84 11.35 9.60 5.34
C TRP A 84 11.43 8.39 4.41
N ASN A 85 11.49 7.20 4.97
CA ASN A 85 11.40 5.95 4.23
C ASN A 85 10.35 5.06 4.88
N ALA A 86 9.35 4.62 4.13
CA ALA A 86 8.32 3.73 4.63
C ALA A 86 7.84 2.77 3.54
N ALA A 87 7.34 1.62 3.97
CA ALA A 87 6.66 0.67 3.10
C ALA A 87 5.46 0.07 3.83
N TYR A 88 4.39 -0.20 3.09
CA TYR A 88 3.14 -0.75 3.64
C TYR A 88 2.27 -1.34 2.56
N VAL A 89 1.43 -2.28 2.93
CA VAL A 89 0.33 -2.73 2.08
C VAL A 89 -0.87 -1.80 2.29
N GLN A 90 -1.54 -1.39 1.21
CA GLN A 90 -2.73 -0.55 1.31
C GLN A 90 -3.87 -1.14 0.49
N PRO A 91 -4.95 -1.61 1.15
CA PRO A 91 -6.20 -1.89 0.47
C PRO A 91 -6.73 -0.63 -0.20
N SER A 92 -6.96 -0.69 -1.51
CA SER A 92 -7.40 0.45 -2.31
C SER A 92 -8.83 0.23 -2.79
N ARG A 93 -9.64 1.27 -2.73
CA ARG A 93 -11.06 1.25 -3.12
C ARG A 93 -11.28 2.12 -4.34
N ARG A 94 -11.74 1.49 -5.42
CA ARG A 94 -12.13 2.17 -6.68
C ARG A 94 -13.54 1.76 -7.07
N PRO A 95 -14.58 2.42 -6.53
CA PRO A 95 -15.98 2.02 -6.71
C PRO A 95 -16.39 1.86 -8.18
N THR A 96 -15.84 2.67 -9.09
CA THR A 96 -16.12 2.60 -10.54
C THR A 96 -15.54 1.37 -11.22
N ASP A 97 -14.60 0.66 -10.59
CA ASP A 97 -13.94 -0.53 -11.13
C ASP A 97 -14.66 -1.85 -10.76
N GLY A 98 -15.74 -1.78 -9.99
CA GLY A 98 -16.58 -2.94 -9.70
C GLY A 98 -17.05 -3.68 -10.95
N ARG A 99 -17.08 -5.01 -10.89
CA ARG A 99 -17.55 -5.88 -11.98
C ARG A 99 -18.32 -7.09 -11.45
N TYR A 100 -18.92 -6.99 -10.26
CA TYR A 100 -19.73 -8.04 -9.63
C TYR A 100 -18.99 -9.38 -9.47
N GLY A 101 -17.66 -9.36 -9.41
CA GLY A 101 -16.86 -10.59 -9.37
C GLY A 101 -16.76 -11.34 -10.70
N GLU A 102 -17.31 -10.79 -11.79
CA GLU A 102 -17.35 -11.45 -13.11
C GLU A 102 -16.07 -11.23 -13.94
N ASN A 103 -15.27 -10.21 -13.61
CA ASN A 103 -14.03 -9.93 -14.34
C ASN A 103 -12.83 -10.51 -13.58
N PRO A 104 -11.97 -11.33 -14.23
CA PRO A 104 -10.85 -12.00 -13.58
C PRO A 104 -9.71 -11.06 -13.14
N ASN A 105 -9.65 -9.82 -13.67
CA ASN A 105 -8.49 -8.94 -13.53
C ASN A 105 -8.86 -7.54 -13.00
N ARG A 106 -10.14 -7.23 -12.80
CA ARG A 106 -10.59 -5.91 -12.38
C ARG A 106 -11.51 -5.99 -11.17
N LEU A 107 -11.09 -5.32 -10.09
CA LEU A 107 -11.75 -5.32 -8.78
C LEU A 107 -11.97 -3.87 -8.32
N GLN A 108 -13.06 -3.66 -7.55
CA GLN A 108 -13.25 -2.39 -6.84
C GLN A 108 -12.41 -2.30 -5.55
N HIS A 109 -11.93 -3.43 -5.04
CA HIS A 109 -11.07 -3.54 -3.88
C HIS A 109 -9.87 -4.42 -4.22
N TYR A 110 -8.65 -3.88 -4.11
CA TYR A 110 -7.40 -4.59 -4.41
C TYR A 110 -6.28 -4.04 -3.53
N TYR A 111 -5.15 -4.74 -3.51
CA TYR A 111 -4.02 -4.41 -2.66
C TYR A 111 -2.89 -3.77 -3.45
N GLN A 112 -2.43 -2.64 -2.99
CA GLN A 112 -1.18 -2.05 -3.42
C GLN A 112 -0.12 -2.23 -2.33
N PHE A 113 1.09 -2.62 -2.70
CA PHE A 113 2.23 -2.48 -1.82
C PHE A 113 2.94 -1.18 -2.17
N GLN A 114 3.01 -0.28 -1.19
CA GLN A 114 3.48 1.08 -1.35
C GLN A 114 4.84 1.25 -0.70
N VAL A 115 5.76 1.90 -1.42
CA VAL A 115 7.06 2.31 -0.89
C VAL A 115 7.22 3.80 -1.14
N ILE A 116 7.70 4.53 -0.15
CA ILE A 116 8.08 5.93 -0.26
C ILE A 116 9.46 6.14 0.33
N MET A 117 10.37 6.74 -0.43
CA MET A 117 11.71 7.11 0.03
C MET A 117 12.01 8.57 -0.26
N LYS A 118 12.35 9.32 0.77
CA LYS A 118 12.67 10.75 0.72
C LYS A 118 13.97 11.08 1.49
N PRO A 119 15.00 11.61 0.83
CA PRO A 119 15.07 11.84 -0.61
C PRO A 119 15.03 10.52 -1.41
N SER A 120 14.61 10.61 -2.68
CA SER A 120 14.65 9.45 -3.58
C SER A 120 16.10 8.95 -3.72
N PRO A 121 16.38 7.65 -3.51
CA PRO A 121 17.70 7.09 -3.75
C PRO A 121 18.08 7.14 -5.25
N VAL A 122 19.39 7.23 -5.54
CA VAL A 122 19.89 7.30 -6.92
C VAL A 122 19.68 5.98 -7.66
N ASP A 123 19.74 4.88 -6.90
CA ASP A 123 19.62 3.48 -7.36
C ASP A 123 18.22 2.90 -7.14
N PHE A 124 17.18 3.75 -7.10
CA PHE A 124 15.83 3.34 -6.73
C PHE A 124 15.25 2.26 -7.66
N GLN A 125 15.59 2.30 -8.96
CA GLN A 125 15.20 1.26 -9.92
C GLN A 125 15.91 -0.07 -9.62
N GLU A 126 17.20 -0.04 -9.25
CA GLU A 126 17.94 -1.26 -8.88
C GLU A 126 17.40 -1.86 -7.57
N LEU A 127 17.04 -1.05 -6.61
CA LEU A 127 16.35 -1.51 -5.39
C LEU A 127 15.03 -2.22 -5.73
N TYR A 128 14.25 -1.66 -6.66
CA TYR A 128 13.04 -2.32 -7.14
C TYR A 128 13.34 -3.66 -7.82
N LEU A 129 14.28 -3.69 -8.76
CA LEU A 129 14.68 -4.94 -9.43
C LEU A 129 15.22 -5.97 -8.42
N GLY A 130 15.92 -5.50 -7.39
CA GLY A 130 16.33 -6.31 -6.24
C GLY A 130 15.15 -6.94 -5.51
N SER A 131 14.06 -6.18 -5.32
CA SER A 131 12.83 -6.71 -4.71
C SER A 131 12.20 -7.82 -5.56
N LEU A 132 12.15 -7.68 -6.88
CA LEU A 132 11.64 -8.73 -7.75
C LEU A 132 12.50 -10.01 -7.68
N ARG A 133 13.83 -9.86 -7.65
CA ARG A 133 14.74 -11.01 -7.43
C ARG A 133 14.46 -11.70 -6.09
N SER A 134 14.22 -10.91 -5.03
CA SER A 134 13.90 -11.45 -3.70
C SER A 134 12.56 -12.19 -3.66
N LEU A 135 11.66 -11.93 -4.62
CA LEU A 135 10.40 -12.66 -4.82
C LEU A 135 10.56 -13.90 -5.71
N GLY A 136 11.78 -14.18 -6.20
CA GLY A 136 12.07 -15.33 -7.04
C GLY A 136 11.88 -15.12 -8.54
N PHE A 137 11.71 -13.86 -9.01
CA PHE A 137 11.72 -13.58 -10.44
C PHE A 137 13.15 -13.68 -11.00
N ASP A 138 13.34 -14.52 -12.00
CA ASP A 138 14.55 -14.45 -12.84
C ASP A 138 14.36 -13.33 -13.87
N LEU A 139 15.02 -12.20 -13.65
CA LEU A 139 14.88 -11.03 -14.51
C LEU A 139 15.38 -11.25 -15.94
N LEU A 140 16.15 -12.30 -16.19
CA LEU A 140 16.64 -12.64 -17.53
C LEU A 140 15.62 -13.47 -18.33
N GLU A 141 14.68 -14.12 -17.65
CA GLU A 141 13.61 -14.91 -18.27
C GLU A 141 12.35 -14.07 -18.56
N HIS A 142 12.30 -12.80 -18.09
CA HIS A 142 11.14 -11.94 -18.22
C HIS A 142 11.43 -10.68 -19.05
N ASP A 143 10.45 -10.29 -19.89
CA ASP A 143 10.47 -8.99 -20.57
C ASP A 143 10.01 -7.91 -19.57
N ILE A 144 10.97 -7.19 -18.99
CA ILE A 144 10.73 -6.09 -18.05
C ILE A 144 11.01 -4.77 -18.75
N ARG A 145 9.99 -3.92 -18.83
CA ARG A 145 10.07 -2.61 -19.49
C ARG A 145 9.68 -1.51 -18.53
N PHE A 146 10.48 -0.45 -18.50
CA PHE A 146 10.14 0.82 -17.87
C PHE A 146 9.60 1.73 -18.98
N VAL A 147 8.31 1.99 -18.96
CA VAL A 147 7.61 2.84 -19.93
C VAL A 147 7.33 4.17 -19.28
N GLU A 148 7.77 5.27 -19.92
CA GLU A 148 7.56 6.62 -19.38
C GLU A 148 6.06 6.88 -19.16
N ASP A 149 5.72 7.27 -17.94
CA ASP A 149 4.38 7.67 -17.53
C ASP A 149 4.46 8.75 -16.44
N ASN A 150 3.91 9.92 -16.74
CA ASN A 150 3.82 11.03 -15.81
C ASN A 150 2.55 10.89 -14.98
N TRP A 151 2.71 10.37 -13.78
CA TRP A 151 1.59 10.14 -12.89
C TRP A 151 1.00 11.42 -12.32
N GLU A 152 -0.33 11.49 -12.23
CA GLU A 152 -1.02 12.59 -11.57
C GLU A 152 -2.25 12.12 -10.77
N SER A 153 -2.56 12.85 -9.71
CA SER A 153 -3.80 12.74 -8.96
C SER A 153 -4.46 14.11 -8.84
N PRO A 154 -5.47 14.40 -9.68
CA PRO A 154 -6.13 15.70 -9.67
C PRO A 154 -6.76 16.07 -8.32
N THR A 155 -7.30 15.10 -7.59
CA THR A 155 -7.92 15.31 -6.27
C THR A 155 -6.91 15.61 -5.17
N LEU A 156 -5.70 15.07 -5.27
CA LEU A 156 -4.63 15.37 -4.31
C LEU A 156 -3.79 16.59 -4.69
N GLY A 157 -3.96 17.13 -5.91
CA GLY A 157 -3.05 18.15 -6.43
C GLY A 157 -1.61 17.66 -6.44
N ALA A 158 -1.42 16.37 -6.77
CA ALA A 158 -0.13 15.70 -6.81
C ALA A 158 0.20 15.25 -8.22
N TRP A 159 1.47 15.37 -8.59
CA TRP A 159 2.01 14.84 -9.84
C TRP A 159 3.51 14.57 -9.74
N GLY A 160 3.99 13.70 -10.60
CA GLY A 160 5.40 13.37 -10.67
C GLY A 160 5.79 12.74 -12.00
N LEU A 161 7.09 12.80 -12.30
CA LEU A 161 7.71 12.06 -13.40
C LEU A 161 7.83 10.60 -13.02
N GLY A 162 7.71 9.68 -13.98
CA GLY A 162 7.85 8.28 -13.61
C GLY A 162 7.75 7.30 -14.75
N TRP A 163 7.52 6.07 -14.36
CA TRP A 163 7.41 4.94 -15.27
C TRP A 163 6.36 3.95 -14.78
N GLU A 164 5.61 3.40 -15.72
CA GLU A 164 4.98 2.09 -15.53
C GLU A 164 6.02 0.99 -15.74
N VAL A 165 6.05 0.00 -14.86
CA VAL A 165 6.86 -1.21 -15.07
C VAL A 165 5.94 -2.31 -15.60
N TRP A 166 6.27 -2.75 -16.81
CA TRP A 166 5.57 -3.82 -17.51
C TRP A 166 6.37 -5.12 -17.42
N LEU A 167 5.72 -6.17 -16.98
CA LEU A 167 6.26 -7.53 -16.90
C LEU A 167 5.52 -8.40 -17.92
N ASN A 168 6.23 -8.89 -18.94
CA ASN A 168 5.66 -9.71 -20.01
C ASN A 168 4.36 -9.14 -20.62
N GLY A 169 4.29 -7.82 -20.79
CA GLY A 169 3.16 -7.14 -21.41
C GLY A 169 2.01 -6.76 -20.46
N MET A 170 2.18 -6.94 -19.14
CA MET A 170 1.23 -6.46 -18.13
C MET A 170 1.92 -5.46 -17.21
N GLU A 171 1.32 -4.29 -17.00
CA GLU A 171 1.74 -3.33 -15.98
C GLU A 171 1.59 -3.94 -14.58
N VAL A 172 2.68 -3.98 -13.82
CA VAL A 172 2.71 -4.57 -12.46
C VAL A 172 3.06 -3.54 -11.40
N THR A 173 3.68 -2.42 -11.77
CA THR A 173 4.18 -1.43 -10.83
C THR A 173 4.20 -0.05 -11.45
N GLN A 174 3.92 0.97 -10.64
CA GLN A 174 4.08 2.38 -10.97
C GLN A 174 5.22 2.97 -10.15
N PHE A 175 6.14 3.69 -10.81
CA PHE A 175 7.12 4.58 -10.19
C PHE A 175 6.66 6.02 -10.31
N THR A 176 6.89 6.80 -9.25
CA THR A 176 6.61 8.24 -9.27
C THR A 176 7.69 9.00 -8.51
N TYR A 177 8.32 9.96 -9.18
CA TYR A 177 9.21 10.94 -8.53
C TYR A 177 8.40 12.22 -8.34
N PHE A 178 7.88 12.44 -7.13
CA PHE A 178 6.97 13.54 -6.84
C PHE A 178 7.62 14.89 -7.06
N GLN A 179 7.00 15.69 -7.92
CA GLN A 179 7.35 17.08 -8.15
C GLN A 179 6.49 18.01 -7.26
N GLN A 180 5.19 17.67 -7.16
CA GLN A 180 4.26 18.39 -6.28
C GLN A 180 3.34 17.40 -5.57
N VAL A 181 2.97 17.75 -4.33
CA VAL A 181 1.97 17.05 -3.52
C VAL A 181 1.17 18.10 -2.75
N GLY A 182 -0.17 18.05 -2.85
CA GLY A 182 -1.04 19.06 -2.27
C GLY A 182 -0.78 20.48 -2.84
N GLY A 183 -0.30 20.56 -4.09
CA GLY A 183 0.09 21.82 -4.73
C GLY A 183 1.38 22.44 -4.20
N LEU A 184 2.12 21.76 -3.31
CA LEU A 184 3.42 22.19 -2.79
C LEU A 184 4.54 21.43 -3.49
N ASP A 185 5.62 22.13 -3.84
CA ASP A 185 6.81 21.50 -4.41
C ASP A 185 7.48 20.54 -3.44
N CYS A 186 7.84 19.34 -3.91
CA CYS A 186 8.55 18.34 -3.13
C CYS A 186 10.06 18.64 -3.15
N ARG A 187 10.60 19.08 -2.02
CA ARG A 187 12.04 19.34 -1.84
C ARG A 187 12.51 18.82 -0.48
N PRO A 188 13.32 17.72 -0.49
CA PRO A 188 13.81 16.98 -1.65
C PRO A 188 12.69 16.17 -2.36
N VAL A 189 12.93 15.80 -3.62
CA VAL A 189 12.06 14.89 -4.39
C VAL A 189 12.01 13.55 -3.67
N SER A 190 10.81 13.01 -3.51
CA SER A 190 10.57 11.66 -3.01
C SER A 190 10.28 10.71 -4.15
N GLY A 191 10.81 9.48 -4.05
CA GLY A 191 10.47 8.38 -4.95
C GLY A 191 9.39 7.51 -4.33
N GLU A 192 8.37 7.17 -5.12
CA GLU A 192 7.31 6.25 -4.78
C GLU A 192 7.36 5.03 -5.68
N ILE A 193 7.12 3.84 -5.12
CA ILE A 193 6.88 2.60 -5.86
C ILE A 193 5.55 2.05 -5.41
N THR A 194 4.65 1.80 -6.36
CA THR A 194 3.34 1.21 -6.11
C THR A 194 3.24 -0.12 -6.86
N TYR A 195 3.35 -1.23 -6.14
CA TYR A 195 3.18 -2.57 -6.71
C TYR A 195 1.70 -2.93 -6.76
N GLY A 196 1.25 -3.50 -7.88
CA GLY A 196 -0.02 -4.22 -7.99
C GLY A 196 0.17 -5.66 -7.51
N ILE A 197 -0.19 -5.95 -6.25
CA ILE A 197 0.15 -7.25 -5.62
C ILE A 197 -0.56 -8.39 -6.34
N GLU A 198 -1.82 -8.24 -6.72
CA GLU A 198 -2.59 -9.25 -7.44
C GLU A 198 -1.92 -9.63 -8.76
N ARG A 199 -1.46 -8.64 -9.52
CA ARG A 199 -0.80 -8.86 -10.81
C ARG A 199 0.52 -9.61 -10.65
N LEU A 200 1.34 -9.24 -9.65
CA LEU A 200 2.56 -9.99 -9.34
C LEU A 200 2.26 -11.42 -8.89
N ALA A 201 1.25 -11.61 -8.04
CA ALA A 201 0.81 -12.92 -7.59
C ALA A 201 0.32 -13.81 -8.74
N MET A 202 -0.39 -13.24 -9.72
CA MET A 202 -0.83 -13.97 -10.92
C MET A 202 0.36 -14.56 -11.68
N TYR A 203 1.44 -13.80 -11.86
CA TYR A 203 2.66 -14.32 -12.48
C TYR A 203 3.32 -15.41 -11.66
N LEU A 204 3.55 -15.18 -10.37
CA LEU A 204 4.21 -16.13 -9.48
C LEU A 204 3.43 -17.45 -9.37
N GLN A 205 2.11 -17.37 -9.31
CA GLN A 205 1.23 -18.53 -9.17
C GLN A 205 0.76 -19.10 -10.52
N ARG A 206 1.09 -18.44 -11.65
CA ARG A 206 0.64 -18.82 -13.01
C ARG A 206 -0.89 -18.95 -13.09
N LYS A 207 -1.60 -17.96 -12.57
CA LYS A 207 -3.07 -17.89 -12.58
C LYS A 207 -3.54 -16.81 -13.56
N GLU A 208 -4.67 -17.06 -14.22
CA GLU A 208 -5.32 -16.14 -15.15
C GLU A 208 -6.44 -15.31 -14.50
N SER A 209 -6.88 -15.73 -13.31
CA SER A 209 -7.88 -15.03 -12.53
C SER A 209 -7.35 -14.70 -11.13
N ILE A 210 -7.60 -13.48 -10.67
CA ILE A 210 -7.28 -13.04 -9.30
C ILE A 210 -8.00 -13.92 -8.27
N PHE A 211 -9.22 -14.37 -8.57
CA PHE A 211 -9.98 -15.20 -7.63
C PHE A 211 -9.39 -16.59 -7.40
N ASP A 212 -8.56 -17.08 -8.34
CA ASP A 212 -7.88 -18.38 -8.24
C ASP A 212 -6.52 -18.30 -7.53
N LEU A 213 -6.10 -17.11 -7.12
CA LEU A 213 -4.85 -16.93 -6.38
C LEU A 213 -4.95 -17.65 -5.02
N VAL A 214 -3.93 -18.44 -4.69
CA VAL A 214 -3.78 -18.99 -3.35
C VAL A 214 -3.41 -17.87 -2.39
N TRP A 215 -4.30 -17.57 -1.46
CA TRP A 215 -4.07 -16.59 -0.40
C TRP A 215 -3.14 -17.15 0.67
N ALA A 216 -3.47 -18.35 1.15
CA ALA A 216 -2.71 -19.06 2.17
C ALA A 216 -2.86 -20.57 2.02
N ARG A 217 -1.84 -21.32 2.44
CA ARG A 217 -1.90 -22.78 2.59
C ARG A 217 -2.08 -23.13 4.06
N GLY A 218 -3.06 -23.97 4.34
CA GLY A 218 -3.39 -24.40 5.69
C GLY A 218 -3.56 -25.90 5.80
N PRO A 219 -3.67 -26.45 7.01
CA PRO A 219 -3.84 -27.88 7.23
C PRO A 219 -5.17 -28.44 6.69
N GLN A 220 -6.13 -27.57 6.37
CA GLN A 220 -7.45 -27.93 5.79
C GLN A 220 -7.51 -27.71 4.27
N GLY A 221 -6.41 -27.34 3.65
CA GLY A 221 -6.31 -27.01 2.23
C GLY A 221 -5.95 -25.54 1.98
N ASP A 222 -5.89 -25.19 0.70
CA ASP A 222 -5.59 -23.83 0.26
C ASP A 222 -6.84 -22.94 0.42
N VAL A 223 -6.63 -21.72 0.89
CA VAL A 223 -7.62 -20.64 0.87
C VAL A 223 -7.31 -19.76 -0.31
N THR A 224 -8.28 -19.48 -1.17
CA THR A 224 -8.11 -18.65 -2.36
C THR A 224 -8.47 -17.19 -2.10
N TYR A 225 -8.04 -16.30 -2.99
CA TYR A 225 -8.49 -14.91 -3.01
C TYR A 225 -10.02 -14.83 -3.20
N GLY A 226 -10.57 -15.73 -4.02
CA GLY A 226 -12.00 -15.86 -4.23
C GLY A 226 -12.76 -16.20 -2.95
N ASP A 227 -12.25 -17.14 -2.15
CA ASP A 227 -12.88 -17.50 -0.86
C ASP A 227 -12.96 -16.29 0.08
N VAL A 228 -11.98 -15.39 0.01
CA VAL A 228 -11.91 -14.21 0.90
C VAL A 228 -12.74 -13.05 0.36
N TYR A 229 -12.71 -12.78 -0.96
CA TYR A 229 -13.20 -11.49 -1.49
C TYR A 229 -14.22 -11.58 -2.62
N HIS A 230 -14.49 -12.74 -3.22
CA HIS A 230 -15.42 -12.81 -4.37
C HIS A 230 -16.81 -12.28 -4.00
N GLN A 231 -17.39 -12.73 -2.89
CA GLN A 231 -18.69 -12.27 -2.44
C GLN A 231 -18.69 -10.78 -2.08
N ASN A 232 -17.58 -10.28 -1.52
CA ASN A 232 -17.42 -8.86 -1.25
C ASN A 232 -17.45 -8.03 -2.55
N GLU A 233 -16.77 -8.49 -3.62
CA GLU A 233 -16.82 -7.83 -4.93
C GLU A 233 -18.24 -7.77 -5.50
N VAL A 234 -19.02 -8.86 -5.37
CA VAL A 234 -20.42 -8.91 -5.82
C VAL A 234 -21.26 -7.87 -5.07
N GLU A 235 -21.23 -7.89 -3.75
CA GLU A 235 -22.05 -7.02 -2.92
C GLU A 235 -21.64 -5.55 -3.00
N MET A 236 -20.32 -5.28 -3.00
CA MET A 236 -19.83 -3.92 -3.11
C MET A 236 -20.06 -3.33 -4.50
N SER A 237 -20.04 -4.12 -5.57
CA SER A 237 -20.44 -3.66 -6.91
C SER A 237 -21.93 -3.25 -6.91
N ALA A 238 -22.81 -4.07 -6.35
CA ALA A 238 -24.21 -3.74 -6.22
C ALA A 238 -24.42 -2.47 -5.37
N TYR A 239 -23.72 -2.35 -4.25
CA TYR A 239 -23.77 -1.13 -3.44
C TYR A 239 -23.28 0.09 -4.24
N ASN A 240 -22.09 0.02 -4.85
CA ASN A 240 -21.46 1.13 -5.54
C ASN A 240 -22.28 1.64 -6.73
N PHE A 241 -22.91 0.74 -7.49
CA PHE A 241 -23.63 1.11 -8.72
C PHE A 241 -25.13 1.30 -8.54
N GLU A 242 -25.75 0.61 -7.57
CA GLU A 242 -27.21 0.52 -7.48
C GLU A 242 -27.79 1.03 -6.17
N ARG A 243 -27.12 0.76 -5.03
CA ARG A 243 -27.75 0.89 -3.71
C ARG A 243 -27.26 2.05 -2.86
N ALA A 244 -26.01 2.53 -3.06
CA ALA A 244 -25.48 3.63 -2.27
C ALA A 244 -26.43 4.85 -2.31
N PRO A 245 -26.90 5.36 -1.15
CA PRO A 245 -27.90 6.42 -1.11
C PRO A 245 -27.28 7.77 -1.45
N THR A 246 -27.62 8.31 -2.61
CA THR A 246 -26.99 9.52 -3.17
C THR A 246 -27.16 10.76 -2.31
N GLU A 247 -28.36 10.99 -1.75
CA GLU A 247 -28.61 12.14 -0.86
C GLU A 247 -27.71 12.11 0.38
N PHE A 248 -27.61 10.94 0.99
CA PHE A 248 -26.70 10.73 2.13
C PHE A 248 -25.24 11.00 1.75
N LEU A 249 -24.80 10.53 0.59
CA LEU A 249 -23.44 10.75 0.12
C LEU A 249 -23.13 12.24 -0.15
N PHE A 250 -24.09 13.00 -0.71
CA PHE A 250 -23.97 14.45 -0.85
C PHE A 250 -23.88 15.14 0.51
N GLN A 251 -24.70 14.73 1.47
CA GLN A 251 -24.64 15.25 2.82
C GLN A 251 -23.31 14.93 3.50
N CYS A 252 -22.83 13.70 3.39
CA CYS A 252 -21.51 13.29 3.91
C CYS A 252 -20.39 14.14 3.33
N PHE A 253 -20.35 14.28 2.00
CA PHE A 253 -19.32 15.10 1.34
C PHE A 253 -19.32 16.54 1.87
N ASN A 254 -20.48 17.19 1.92
CA ASN A 254 -20.56 18.57 2.38
C ASN A 254 -20.19 18.72 3.87
N THR A 255 -20.57 17.76 4.69
CA THR A 255 -20.23 17.75 6.13
C THR A 255 -18.73 17.57 6.33
N TYR A 256 -18.10 16.61 5.61
CA TYR A 256 -16.64 16.39 5.69
C TYR A 256 -15.84 17.59 5.18
N GLU A 257 -16.30 18.26 4.11
CA GLU A 257 -15.69 19.50 3.64
C GLU A 257 -15.73 20.59 4.70
N GLN A 258 -16.89 20.80 5.32
CA GLN A 258 -17.07 21.81 6.37
C GLN A 258 -16.18 21.51 7.58
N GLU A 259 -16.18 20.27 8.05
CA GLU A 259 -15.37 19.83 9.19
C GLU A 259 -13.87 19.95 8.90
N CYS A 260 -13.43 19.57 7.70
CA CYS A 260 -12.05 19.77 7.29
C CYS A 260 -11.60 21.23 7.45
N ARG A 261 -12.41 22.20 6.96
CA ARG A 261 -12.10 23.62 7.07
C ARG A 261 -12.06 24.11 8.53
N GLN A 262 -12.96 23.59 9.39
CA GLN A 262 -12.98 23.93 10.82
C GLN A 262 -11.74 23.38 11.53
N LEU A 263 -11.32 22.15 11.23
CA LEU A 263 -10.11 21.55 11.81
C LEU A 263 -8.83 22.28 11.40
N ILE A 264 -8.74 22.71 10.14
CA ILE A 264 -7.63 23.55 9.67
C ILE A 264 -7.58 24.88 10.45
N ALA A 265 -8.73 25.53 10.65
CA ALA A 265 -8.80 26.78 11.43
C ALA A 265 -8.39 26.60 12.90
N GLN A 266 -8.46 25.37 13.42
CA GLN A 266 -8.03 24.98 14.76
C GLN A 266 -6.54 24.47 14.80
N ASP A 267 -5.79 24.59 13.71
CA ASP A 267 -4.40 24.12 13.59
C ASP A 267 -4.28 22.57 13.77
N LEU A 268 -5.27 21.82 13.26
CA LEU A 268 -5.39 20.35 13.35
C LEU A 268 -5.34 19.69 11.95
N PRO A 269 -4.20 19.77 11.22
CA PRO A 269 -4.12 19.27 9.84
C PRO A 269 -4.24 17.75 9.72
N LEU A 270 -3.85 16.96 10.72
CA LEU A 270 -3.93 15.49 10.63
C LEU A 270 -5.38 14.98 10.63
N PRO A 271 -6.25 15.33 11.61
CA PRO A 271 -7.66 14.97 11.52
C PRO A 271 -8.37 15.64 10.34
N ALA A 272 -7.94 16.85 9.92
CA ALA A 272 -8.47 17.50 8.71
C ALA A 272 -8.20 16.64 7.45
N TYR A 273 -7.04 15.99 7.37
CA TYR A 273 -6.72 15.09 6.26
C TYR A 273 -7.66 13.88 6.19
N GLU A 274 -8.04 13.31 7.32
CA GLU A 274 -9.06 12.24 7.33
C GLU A 274 -10.39 12.69 6.73
N MET A 275 -10.79 13.95 6.97
CA MET A 275 -12.00 14.51 6.36
C MET A 275 -11.85 14.65 4.83
N VAL A 276 -10.65 14.99 4.34
CA VAL A 276 -10.36 14.97 2.89
C VAL A 276 -10.56 13.58 2.30
N LEU A 277 -10.04 12.54 2.95
CA LEU A 277 -10.16 11.15 2.50
C LEU A 277 -11.63 10.69 2.47
N LYS A 278 -12.39 10.98 3.52
CA LYS A 278 -13.82 10.66 3.61
C LYS A 278 -14.65 11.41 2.55
N ALA A 279 -14.34 12.68 2.30
CA ALA A 279 -14.97 13.47 1.23
C ALA A 279 -14.62 12.86 -0.15
N SER A 280 -13.36 12.53 -0.38
CA SER A 280 -12.90 11.87 -1.62
C SER A 280 -13.61 10.54 -1.87
N HIS A 281 -13.76 9.69 -0.84
CA HIS A 281 -14.48 8.43 -0.98
C HIS A 281 -15.98 8.65 -1.26
N SER A 282 -16.61 9.60 -0.60
CA SER A 282 -18.01 9.98 -0.87
C SER A 282 -18.20 10.43 -2.32
N PHE A 283 -17.25 11.23 -2.84
CA PHE A 283 -17.23 11.63 -4.25
C PHE A 283 -17.09 10.42 -5.18
N ASN A 284 -16.17 9.49 -4.89
CA ASN A 284 -15.98 8.29 -5.71
C ASN A 284 -17.25 7.41 -5.78
N LEU A 285 -18.01 7.34 -4.69
CA LEU A 285 -19.31 6.65 -4.67
C LEU A 285 -20.37 7.39 -5.49
N LEU A 286 -20.44 8.72 -5.40
CA LEU A 286 -21.34 9.53 -6.22
C LEU A 286 -21.04 9.39 -7.73
N ASP A 287 -19.75 9.34 -8.09
CA ASP A 287 -19.31 9.12 -9.46
C ASP A 287 -19.71 7.71 -9.95
N ALA A 288 -19.47 6.66 -9.14
CA ALA A 288 -19.89 5.30 -9.45
C ALA A 288 -21.42 5.18 -9.59
N ARG A 289 -22.18 5.84 -8.72
CA ARG A 289 -23.65 5.92 -8.78
C ARG A 289 -24.16 6.71 -9.99
N ARG A 290 -23.27 7.38 -10.76
CA ARG A 290 -23.65 8.31 -11.82
C ARG A 290 -24.62 9.41 -11.34
N ALA A 291 -24.49 9.80 -10.07
CA ALA A 291 -25.33 10.81 -9.43
C ALA A 291 -24.90 12.25 -9.74
N ILE A 292 -23.74 12.40 -10.39
CA ILE A 292 -23.16 13.70 -10.79
C ILE A 292 -22.86 13.71 -12.28
N SER A 293 -23.10 14.85 -12.92
CA SER A 293 -22.76 15.09 -14.33
C SER A 293 -21.26 15.25 -14.50
N VAL A 294 -20.78 15.17 -15.75
CA VAL A 294 -19.36 15.40 -16.09
C VAL A 294 -18.87 16.76 -15.59
N THR A 295 -19.69 17.81 -15.70
CA THR A 295 -19.34 19.15 -15.23
C THR A 295 -19.28 19.22 -13.70
N GLU A 296 -20.23 18.58 -13.02
CA GLU A 296 -20.22 18.49 -11.55
C GLU A 296 -19.03 17.69 -11.05
N ARG A 297 -18.69 16.60 -11.75
CA ARG A 297 -17.49 15.79 -11.43
C ARG A 297 -16.24 16.65 -11.33
N GLN A 298 -16.02 17.56 -12.29
CA GLN A 298 -14.88 18.49 -12.24
C GLN A 298 -14.94 19.42 -11.02
N ARG A 299 -16.14 19.89 -10.65
CA ARG A 299 -16.30 20.74 -9.45
C ARG A 299 -15.98 19.97 -8.16
N PHE A 300 -16.40 18.70 -8.05
CA PHE A 300 -16.05 17.86 -6.90
C PHE A 300 -14.54 17.60 -6.82
N ILE A 301 -13.88 17.30 -7.95
CA ILE A 301 -12.43 17.15 -8.01
C ILE A 301 -11.74 18.40 -7.49
N LEU A 302 -12.14 19.59 -7.94
CA LEU A 302 -11.57 20.86 -7.49
C LEU A 302 -11.80 21.08 -5.97
N ARG A 303 -13.00 20.79 -5.45
CA ARG A 303 -13.30 20.91 -4.01
C ARG A 303 -12.37 20.02 -3.17
N VAL A 304 -12.20 18.72 -3.55
CA VAL A 304 -11.29 17.81 -2.84
C VAL A 304 -9.85 18.31 -2.95
N ARG A 305 -9.44 18.77 -4.13
CA ARG A 305 -8.09 19.33 -4.37
C ARG A 305 -7.81 20.55 -3.49
N ASP A 306 -8.76 21.47 -3.35
CA ASP A 306 -8.63 22.66 -2.51
C ASP A 306 -8.49 22.28 -1.03
N LEU A 307 -9.26 21.27 -0.57
CA LEU A 307 -9.11 20.74 0.79
C LEU A 307 -7.74 20.11 0.99
N ALA A 308 -7.31 19.24 0.06
CA ALA A 308 -6.00 18.60 0.12
C ALA A 308 -4.85 19.64 0.17
N LYS A 309 -4.94 20.70 -0.65
CA LYS A 309 -3.99 21.81 -0.63
C LYS A 309 -3.97 22.52 0.71
N SER A 310 -5.14 22.90 1.23
CA SER A 310 -5.24 23.60 2.51
C SER A 310 -4.67 22.77 3.67
N VAL A 311 -4.90 21.45 3.65
CA VAL A 311 -4.30 20.51 4.62
C VAL A 311 -2.79 20.43 4.45
N ALA A 312 -2.29 20.36 3.21
CA ALA A 312 -0.86 20.31 2.92
C ALA A 312 -0.13 21.54 3.45
N GLU A 313 -0.69 22.72 3.20
CA GLU A 313 -0.15 24.02 3.69
C GLU A 313 -0.16 24.07 5.23
N ALA A 314 -1.26 23.70 5.86
CA ALA A 314 -1.37 23.66 7.32
C ALA A 314 -0.42 22.64 7.96
N TYR A 315 -0.27 21.48 7.35
CA TYR A 315 0.68 20.45 7.78
C TYR A 315 2.12 20.94 7.69
N TYR A 316 2.51 21.53 6.55
CA TYR A 316 3.84 22.10 6.38
C TYR A 316 4.14 23.15 7.45
N ALA A 317 3.24 24.14 7.62
CA ALA A 317 3.40 25.20 8.63
C ALA A 317 3.51 24.62 10.06
N ARG A 318 2.75 23.54 10.36
CA ARG A 318 2.85 22.86 11.65
C ARG A 318 4.20 22.18 11.86
N ARG A 319 4.72 21.50 10.81
CA ARG A 319 6.06 20.88 10.87
C ARG A 319 7.17 21.91 11.02
N GLU A 320 7.05 23.06 10.34
CA GLU A 320 7.97 24.18 10.43
C GLU A 320 7.99 24.78 11.84
N LYS A 321 6.82 25.03 12.45
CA LYS A 321 6.72 25.48 13.87
C LYS A 321 7.39 24.52 14.84
N LEU A 322 7.40 23.21 14.54
CA LEU A 322 8.08 22.19 15.35
C LEU A 322 9.58 22.10 15.04
N GLY A 323 10.11 22.91 14.12
CA GLY A 323 11.50 22.87 13.69
C GLY A 323 11.90 21.64 12.90
N PHE A 324 10.95 21.01 12.20
CA PHE A 324 11.18 19.78 11.43
C PHE A 324 11.92 18.69 12.25
N PRO A 325 11.28 18.08 13.25
CA PRO A 325 11.95 17.25 14.27
C PRO A 325 12.82 16.12 13.73
N MET A 326 12.51 15.61 12.52
CA MET A 326 13.30 14.51 11.92
C MET A 326 14.61 15.02 11.27
N LEU A 327 14.79 16.31 11.03
CA LEU A 327 16.08 16.88 10.63
C LEU A 327 17.04 16.96 11.83
N ALA A 328 16.56 17.44 12.98
CA ALA A 328 17.35 17.60 14.20
C ALA A 328 17.93 16.27 14.71
N ASN A 329 17.23 15.16 14.50
CA ASN A 329 17.70 13.83 14.90
C ASN A 329 18.91 13.32 14.10
N LYS A 330 19.25 13.92 12.96
CA LYS A 330 20.45 13.54 12.18
C LYS A 330 21.71 14.24 12.71
N GLU A 331 21.61 15.45 13.18
CA GLU A 331 22.77 16.20 13.70
C GLU A 331 23.29 15.59 15.01
N ASN A 332 22.40 15.03 15.85
CA ASN A 332 22.78 14.39 17.13
C ASN A 332 23.32 12.96 17.00
N LYS A 333 23.34 12.33 15.81
CA LYS A 333 23.89 10.98 15.59
C LYS A 333 25.33 10.99 15.06
N HIS A 334 25.89 12.15 14.77
CA HIS A 334 27.24 12.34 14.27
C HIS A 334 28.13 13.22 15.17
N GLY A 335 27.69 13.45 16.42
CA GLY A 335 28.46 14.14 17.46
C GLY A 335 29.05 13.18 18.50
#